data_42b35047f9268f7642f56fe133762e48
#
_entry.id   42b35047f9268f7642f56fe133762e48
#
_cell.length_a   1.000
_cell.length_b   1.000
_cell.length_c   1.000
_cell.angle_alpha   90.00
_cell.angle_beta   90.00
_cell.angle_gamma   90.00
#
_symmetry.space_group_name_H-M   'P 1'
#
loop_
_entity.id
_entity.type
_entity.pdbx_description
1 polymer ?
#
loop_
_entity_poly.entity_id
_entity_poly.type
_entity_poly.pdbx_seq_one_letter_code
_entity_poly.pdbx_strand_id
1 'polypeptide(L)'
;MTVRRCQATACVLALAAVAVRAQASPALSPQAPEAALARADVEAARQGLGRHEFAEVHFGAIPVELTLYARDAEKARAASRLAFARVAELAAMMSDYALDPPSALNRIAADAPAAVSVPPELFAALARAKTLHRDTDGAFDITAKPFVQLWRVAQRVGELPPADRLRRAREFVDVAALELDPDARTARLGRPGMWLDLGGLAKGQIGDEVVRLLAEHGVPICRYHAGGDMVFGDAPPGLPGWPVRVADLHVEGEDPLAFWTCNAAASVSGDVFRFVEIDGVRYSHVIDPRTGLGVTSRKLACVRGPRGIDTDALATAGVILDAPAWQRALARVPGCRGSVTRVQGSR
;
A
#
# COMPACT_ATOMS: atom_id res chain seq x y z
N MET A 1 34.71 -0.77 -70.43
CA MET A 1 34.65 -0.17 -69.12
C MET A 1 33.51 -0.84 -68.31
N THR A 2 33.88 -1.77 -67.49
CA THR A 2 32.91 -2.72 -66.83
C THR A 2 32.77 -2.28 -65.38
N VAL A 3 31.55 -1.86 -64.96
CA VAL A 3 31.21 -1.48 -63.63
C VAL A 3 30.78 -2.75 -62.85
N ARG A 4 31.56 -3.14 -61.83
CA ARG A 4 31.22 -4.23 -60.92
C ARG A 4 30.24 -3.71 -59.84
N ARG A 5 29.08 -4.36 -59.73
CA ARG A 5 28.11 -4.20 -58.65
C ARG A 5 28.62 -4.98 -57.43
N CYS A 6 28.76 -4.29 -56.32
CA CYS A 6 29.02 -4.88 -55.01
C CYS A 6 27.68 -5.32 -54.39
N GLN A 7 27.52 -6.61 -54.11
CA GLN A 7 26.36 -7.15 -53.38
C GLN A 7 26.66 -7.06 -51.90
N ALA A 8 25.84 -6.29 -51.17
CA ALA A 8 25.84 -6.25 -49.72
C ALA A 8 24.99 -7.42 -49.20
N THR A 9 25.65 -8.33 -48.49
CA THR A 9 24.99 -9.45 -47.80
C THR A 9 24.39 -8.94 -46.50
N ALA A 10 23.06 -8.90 -46.41
CA ALA A 10 22.33 -8.57 -45.18
C ALA A 10 22.35 -9.78 -44.25
N CYS A 11 23.03 -9.62 -43.11
CA CYS A 11 23.02 -10.60 -42.04
C CYS A 11 21.76 -10.40 -41.19
N VAL A 12 20.77 -11.30 -41.36
CA VAL A 12 19.53 -11.31 -40.53
C VAL A 12 19.86 -12.02 -39.21
N LEU A 13 20.04 -11.25 -38.14
CA LEU A 13 20.08 -11.78 -36.78
C LEU A 13 18.65 -12.13 -36.33
N ALA A 14 18.35 -13.41 -36.27
CA ALA A 14 17.13 -13.92 -35.67
C ALA A 14 17.24 -13.79 -34.14
N LEU A 15 16.55 -12.81 -33.53
CA LEU A 15 16.32 -12.76 -32.13
C LEU A 15 15.28 -13.83 -31.73
N ALA A 16 15.75 -14.93 -31.15
CA ALA A 16 14.89 -15.92 -30.54
C ALA A 16 14.27 -15.29 -29.28
N ALA A 17 13.02 -14.88 -29.33
CA ALA A 17 12.22 -14.50 -28.19
C ALA A 17 11.96 -15.76 -27.35
N VAL A 18 12.67 -15.92 -26.24
CA VAL A 18 12.36 -16.92 -25.22
C VAL A 18 11.06 -16.45 -24.54
N ALA A 19 9.94 -16.99 -24.98
CA ALA A 19 8.67 -16.83 -24.30
C ALA A 19 8.75 -17.60 -22.97
N VAL A 20 9.03 -16.90 -21.87
CA VAL A 20 8.82 -17.43 -20.51
C VAL A 20 7.31 -17.65 -20.37
N ARG A 21 6.87 -18.88 -20.56
CA ARG A 21 5.53 -19.30 -20.19
C ARG A 21 5.40 -19.13 -18.68
N ALA A 22 4.68 -18.09 -18.26
CA ALA A 22 4.18 -17.98 -16.90
C ALA A 22 3.32 -19.24 -16.64
N GLN A 23 3.86 -20.21 -15.91
CA GLN A 23 3.08 -21.33 -15.43
C GLN A 23 1.97 -20.76 -14.56
N ALA A 24 0.72 -21.01 -14.92
CA ALA A 24 -0.42 -20.65 -14.10
C ALA A 24 -0.24 -21.32 -12.71
N SER A 25 -0.10 -20.51 -11.67
CA SER A 25 -0.05 -21.03 -10.30
C SER A 25 -1.31 -21.85 -10.04
N PRO A 26 -1.21 -23.01 -9.38
CA PRO A 26 -2.38 -23.84 -9.08
C PRO A 26 -3.40 -23.02 -8.29
N ALA A 27 -4.69 -23.17 -8.62
CA ALA A 27 -5.77 -22.51 -7.91
C ALA A 27 -5.71 -22.85 -6.41
N LEU A 28 -5.76 -21.84 -5.56
CA LEU A 28 -5.79 -22.01 -4.11
C LEU A 28 -7.22 -22.36 -3.68
N SER A 29 -7.41 -23.48 -2.98
CA SER A 29 -8.68 -23.78 -2.31
C SER A 29 -8.91 -22.79 -1.14
N PRO A 30 -10.12 -22.35 -0.85
CA PRO A 30 -10.44 -21.42 0.24
C PRO A 30 -9.95 -21.86 1.64
N GLN A 31 -9.79 -23.16 1.85
CA GLN A 31 -9.28 -23.75 3.11
C GLN A 31 -7.76 -23.96 3.12
N ALA A 32 -7.05 -23.59 2.07
CA ALA A 32 -5.66 -24.00 1.83
C ALA A 32 -4.54 -23.18 2.52
N PRO A 33 -4.69 -21.90 2.96
CA PRO A 33 -3.55 -21.14 3.47
C PRO A 33 -2.86 -21.80 4.66
N GLU A 34 -3.60 -22.23 5.69
CA GLU A 34 -3.03 -22.87 6.88
C GLU A 34 -2.42 -24.23 6.55
N ALA A 35 -3.13 -25.06 5.79
CA ALA A 35 -2.62 -26.36 5.35
C ALA A 35 -1.39 -26.23 4.44
N ALA A 36 -1.32 -25.18 3.64
CA ALA A 36 -0.15 -24.87 2.82
C ALA A 36 1.05 -24.48 3.70
N LEU A 37 0.86 -23.60 4.67
CA LEU A 37 1.92 -23.20 5.59
C LEU A 37 2.39 -24.36 6.46
N ALA A 38 1.48 -25.25 6.91
CA ALA A 38 1.87 -26.47 7.62
C ALA A 38 2.77 -27.40 6.78
N ARG A 39 2.54 -27.52 5.47
CA ARG A 39 3.45 -28.26 4.57
C ARG A 39 4.80 -27.55 4.43
N ALA A 40 4.79 -26.22 4.34
CA ALA A 40 6.02 -25.43 4.31
C ALA A 40 6.85 -25.60 5.59
N ASP A 41 6.21 -25.70 6.76
CA ASP A 41 6.88 -25.92 8.04
C ASP A 41 7.64 -27.27 8.06
N VAL A 42 7.04 -28.33 7.49
CA VAL A 42 7.71 -29.62 7.36
C VAL A 42 8.94 -29.52 6.45
N GLU A 43 8.82 -28.82 5.33
CA GLU A 43 9.92 -28.65 4.39
C GLU A 43 11.00 -27.71 4.96
N ALA A 44 10.60 -26.67 5.67
CA ALA A 44 11.49 -25.76 6.39
C ALA A 44 12.34 -26.50 7.43
N ALA A 45 11.72 -27.41 8.22
CA ALA A 45 12.42 -28.21 9.21
C ALA A 45 13.52 -29.12 8.59
N ARG A 46 13.29 -29.67 7.39
CA ARG A 46 14.32 -30.43 6.64
C ARG A 46 15.50 -29.55 6.23
N GLN A 47 15.29 -28.23 6.06
CA GLN A 47 16.32 -27.25 5.72
C GLN A 47 16.93 -26.60 6.96
N GLY A 48 16.56 -27.03 8.16
CA GLY A 48 17.00 -26.45 9.43
C GLY A 48 16.42 -25.05 9.68
N LEU A 49 15.22 -24.78 9.17
CA LEU A 49 14.46 -23.54 9.40
C LEU A 49 13.21 -23.83 10.22
N GLY A 50 12.80 -22.86 11.04
CA GLY A 50 11.53 -22.87 11.74
C GLY A 50 10.72 -21.61 11.43
N ARG A 51 9.39 -21.72 11.41
CA ARG A 51 8.50 -20.58 11.32
C ARG A 51 8.34 -19.91 12.69
N HIS A 52 8.47 -18.59 12.73
CA HIS A 52 8.32 -17.76 13.91
C HIS A 52 7.35 -16.61 13.63
N GLU A 53 6.44 -16.36 14.55
CA GLU A 53 5.43 -15.32 14.42
C GLU A 53 5.57 -14.32 15.56
N PHE A 54 5.48 -13.04 15.23
CA PHE A 54 5.58 -11.92 16.16
C PHE A 54 4.51 -10.88 15.84
N ALA A 55 4.01 -10.19 16.86
CA ALA A 55 3.06 -9.10 16.66
C ALA A 55 3.31 -7.98 17.68
N GLU A 56 3.23 -6.74 17.22
CA GLU A 56 3.22 -5.54 18.03
C GLU A 56 2.15 -4.56 17.54
N VAL A 57 1.64 -3.69 18.40
CA VAL A 57 0.63 -2.68 18.05
C VAL A 57 1.33 -1.39 17.63
N HIS A 58 1.05 -0.93 16.42
CA HIS A 58 1.56 0.32 15.87
C HIS A 58 0.42 1.17 15.26
N PHE A 59 0.72 2.31 14.68
CA PHE A 59 -0.26 3.20 14.00
C PHE A 59 -1.49 3.53 14.85
N GLY A 60 -1.28 3.68 16.16
CA GLY A 60 -2.32 3.96 17.16
C GLY A 60 -3.04 2.73 17.70
N ALA A 61 -3.42 1.75 16.88
CA ALA A 61 -4.14 0.55 17.33
C ALA A 61 -4.11 -0.60 16.31
N ILE A 62 -3.22 -0.57 15.32
CA ILE A 62 -3.17 -1.59 14.28
C ILE A 62 -2.13 -2.64 14.66
N PRO A 63 -2.50 -3.94 14.74
CA PRO A 63 -1.52 -5.00 14.87
C PRO A 63 -0.62 -5.04 13.62
N VAL A 64 0.68 -5.07 13.85
CA VAL A 64 1.71 -5.36 12.86
C VAL A 64 2.22 -6.75 13.15
N GLU A 65 2.05 -7.66 12.21
CA GLU A 65 2.42 -9.05 12.33
C GLU A 65 3.60 -9.36 11.42
N LEU A 66 4.56 -10.11 11.93
CA LEU A 66 5.71 -10.63 11.20
C LEU A 66 5.69 -12.16 11.25
N THR A 67 5.76 -12.80 10.08
CA THR A 67 6.03 -14.24 9.97
C THR A 67 7.40 -14.43 9.34
N LEU A 68 8.31 -15.09 10.04
CA LEU A 68 9.71 -15.25 9.65
C LEU A 68 10.08 -16.72 9.61
N TYR A 69 10.84 -17.15 8.60
CA TYR A 69 11.52 -18.45 8.62
C TYR A 69 13.00 -18.23 8.94
N ALA A 70 13.45 -18.76 10.07
CA ALA A 70 14.83 -18.61 10.54
C ALA A 70 15.35 -19.94 11.11
N ARG A 71 16.70 -20.07 11.23
CA ARG A 71 17.34 -21.27 11.73
C ARG A 71 17.05 -21.56 13.20
N ASP A 72 16.91 -20.49 13.99
CA ASP A 72 16.66 -20.60 15.42
C ASP A 72 15.81 -19.41 15.91
N ALA A 73 15.23 -19.57 17.10
CA ALA A 73 14.35 -18.59 17.70
C ALA A 73 15.08 -17.32 18.17
N GLU A 74 16.39 -17.38 18.42
CA GLU A 74 17.17 -16.21 18.83
C GLU A 74 17.38 -15.28 17.64
N LYS A 75 17.78 -15.83 16.49
CA LYS A 75 17.90 -15.08 15.23
C LYS A 75 16.55 -14.47 14.84
N ALA A 76 15.46 -15.24 14.92
CA ALA A 76 14.13 -14.74 14.62
C ALA A 76 13.72 -13.57 15.53
N ARG A 77 13.94 -13.69 16.85
CA ARG A 77 13.66 -12.61 17.81
C ARG A 77 14.54 -11.39 17.60
N ALA A 78 15.82 -11.55 17.26
CA ALA A 78 16.71 -10.42 16.95
C ALA A 78 16.22 -9.68 15.71
N ALA A 79 15.87 -10.39 14.64
CA ALA A 79 15.34 -9.83 13.41
C ALA A 79 13.99 -9.12 13.63
N SER A 80 13.06 -9.72 14.41
CA SER A 80 11.76 -9.09 14.71
C SER A 80 11.91 -7.79 15.51
N ARG A 81 12.83 -7.72 16.49
CA ARG A 81 13.10 -6.49 17.23
C ARG A 81 13.62 -5.38 16.31
N LEU A 82 14.55 -5.69 15.40
CA LEU A 82 15.02 -4.72 14.39
C LEU A 82 13.88 -4.23 13.50
N ALA A 83 13.04 -5.14 13.03
CA ALA A 83 11.91 -4.82 12.19
C ALA A 83 10.88 -3.92 12.91
N PHE A 84 10.46 -4.26 14.13
CA PHE A 84 9.52 -3.44 14.90
C PHE A 84 10.11 -2.07 15.30
N ALA A 85 11.40 -2.00 15.63
CA ALA A 85 12.07 -0.72 15.86
C ALA A 85 12.00 0.17 14.60
N ARG A 86 12.21 -0.42 13.41
CA ARG A 86 12.09 0.31 12.13
C ARG A 86 10.64 0.70 11.83
N VAL A 87 9.66 -0.14 12.12
CA VAL A 87 8.24 0.22 12.04
C VAL A 87 7.93 1.43 12.91
N ALA A 88 8.37 1.42 14.18
CA ALA A 88 8.14 2.52 15.12
C ALA A 88 8.78 3.83 14.65
N GLU A 89 10.01 3.79 14.17
CA GLU A 89 10.75 4.95 13.64
C GLU A 89 10.01 5.58 12.45
N LEU A 90 9.67 4.77 11.44
CA LEU A 90 9.00 5.24 10.23
C LEU A 90 7.57 5.71 10.52
N ALA A 91 6.84 5.02 11.39
CA ALA A 91 5.50 5.42 11.81
C ALA A 91 5.52 6.77 12.55
N ALA A 92 6.50 7.01 13.43
CA ALA A 92 6.66 8.29 14.10
C ALA A 92 7.01 9.42 13.11
N MET A 93 7.90 9.15 12.14
CA MET A 93 8.31 10.09 11.10
C MET A 93 7.13 10.54 10.23
N MET A 94 6.26 9.61 9.83
CA MET A 94 5.13 9.79 8.91
C MET A 94 3.80 10.07 9.62
N SER A 95 3.80 10.17 10.95
CA SER A 95 2.58 10.39 11.74
C SER A 95 1.96 11.74 11.46
N ASP A 96 0.68 11.76 11.13
CA ASP A 96 -0.13 12.97 11.00
C ASP A 96 -0.76 13.40 12.33
N TYR A 97 -0.56 12.64 13.42
CA TYR A 97 -1.10 12.89 14.75
C TYR A 97 -0.10 13.58 15.70
N ALA A 98 1.20 13.37 15.51
CA ALA A 98 2.24 13.93 16.39
C ALA A 98 2.42 15.43 16.10
N LEU A 99 1.88 16.29 16.98
CA LEU A 99 1.90 17.74 16.83
C LEU A 99 2.86 18.42 17.83
N ASP A 100 3.17 17.77 18.96
CA ASP A 100 4.09 18.31 19.97
C ASP A 100 4.87 17.16 20.65
N PRO A 101 6.17 16.97 20.34
CA PRO A 101 6.85 17.61 19.20
C PRO A 101 6.29 17.13 17.86
N PRO A 102 6.32 17.99 16.83
CA PRO A 102 5.78 17.60 15.52
C PRO A 102 6.63 16.53 14.86
N SER A 103 5.98 15.57 14.20
CA SER A 103 6.63 14.59 13.33
C SER A 103 7.37 15.28 12.18
N ALA A 104 8.27 14.57 11.49
CA ALA A 104 8.91 15.11 10.29
C ALA A 104 7.88 15.51 9.22
N LEU A 105 6.79 14.74 9.07
CA LEU A 105 5.67 15.08 8.19
C LEU A 105 4.98 16.38 8.61
N ASN A 106 4.64 16.53 9.88
CA ASN A 106 3.91 17.68 10.39
C ASN A 106 4.73 18.97 10.42
N ARG A 107 6.07 18.88 10.51
CA ARG A 107 6.95 20.06 10.39
C ARG A 107 6.81 20.76 9.03
N ILE A 108 6.59 19.99 7.94
CA ILE A 108 6.38 20.59 6.62
C ILE A 108 5.16 21.52 6.61
N ALA A 109 4.09 21.13 7.34
CA ALA A 109 2.90 21.95 7.45
C ALA A 109 3.06 23.12 8.46
N ALA A 110 3.74 22.88 9.58
CA ALA A 110 3.97 23.87 10.63
C ALA A 110 4.87 25.02 10.15
N ASP A 111 5.87 24.72 9.34
CA ASP A 111 6.85 25.70 8.83
C ASP A 111 6.45 26.31 7.48
N ALA A 112 5.27 25.93 6.93
CA ALA A 112 4.81 26.47 5.64
C ALA A 112 4.69 28.01 5.67
N PRO A 113 5.17 28.73 4.64
CA PRO A 113 5.65 28.23 3.35
C PRO A 113 7.17 28.01 3.27
N ALA A 114 7.89 27.85 4.37
CA ALA A 114 9.33 27.58 4.34
C ALA A 114 9.62 26.13 3.88
N ALA A 115 10.77 25.94 3.23
CA ALA A 115 11.25 24.63 2.85
C ALA A 115 11.86 23.91 4.08
N VAL A 116 11.51 22.65 4.28
CA VAL A 116 11.97 21.83 5.40
C VAL A 116 12.79 20.66 4.89
N SER A 117 14.00 20.46 5.45
CA SER A 117 14.77 19.24 5.19
C SER A 117 14.06 18.03 5.77
N VAL A 118 13.94 16.97 4.97
CA VAL A 118 13.20 15.76 5.36
C VAL A 118 14.09 14.52 5.19
N PRO A 119 13.86 13.46 6.02
CA PRO A 119 14.56 12.19 5.85
C PRO A 119 14.34 11.58 4.46
N PRO A 120 15.27 10.75 3.97
CA PRO A 120 15.20 10.14 2.63
C PRO A 120 13.91 9.36 2.40
N GLU A 121 13.46 8.61 3.40
CA GLU A 121 12.26 7.77 3.32
C GLU A 121 10.99 8.62 3.20
N LEU A 122 10.92 9.72 3.95
CA LEU A 122 9.79 10.66 3.84
C LEU A 122 9.81 11.37 2.48
N PHE A 123 10.98 11.80 2.01
CA PHE A 123 11.11 12.40 0.68
C PHE A 123 10.62 11.46 -0.42
N ALA A 124 11.05 10.19 -0.36
CA ALA A 124 10.63 9.17 -1.33
C ALA A 124 9.11 8.93 -1.29
N ALA A 125 8.51 8.90 -0.08
CA ALA A 125 7.07 8.80 0.10
C ALA A 125 6.33 9.96 -0.56
N LEU A 126 6.75 11.18 -0.29
CA LEU A 126 6.12 12.40 -0.83
C LEU A 126 6.24 12.46 -2.37
N ALA A 127 7.41 12.14 -2.91
CA ALA A 127 7.63 12.08 -4.35
C ALA A 127 6.75 11.03 -5.03
N ARG A 128 6.66 9.83 -4.42
CA ARG A 128 5.79 8.78 -4.93
C ARG A 128 4.32 9.14 -4.82
N ALA A 129 3.90 9.76 -3.73
CA ALA A 129 2.53 10.23 -3.54
C ALA A 129 2.08 11.23 -4.63
N LYS A 130 2.96 12.17 -5.02
CA LYS A 130 2.67 13.09 -6.15
C LYS A 130 2.48 12.33 -7.46
N THR A 131 3.28 11.30 -7.69
CA THR A 131 3.14 10.44 -8.88
C THR A 131 1.82 9.68 -8.85
N LEU A 132 1.49 9.04 -7.71
CA LEU A 132 0.25 8.30 -7.52
C LEU A 132 -1.00 9.19 -7.60
N HIS A 133 -0.92 10.44 -7.12
CA HIS A 133 -1.99 11.42 -7.34
C HIS A 133 -2.30 11.59 -8.83
N ARG A 134 -1.27 11.83 -9.65
CA ARG A 134 -1.41 11.94 -11.11
C ARG A 134 -1.94 10.65 -11.73
N ASP A 135 -1.38 9.50 -11.34
CA ASP A 135 -1.69 8.20 -11.93
C ASP A 135 -3.13 7.74 -11.59
N THR A 136 -3.72 8.27 -10.50
CA THR A 136 -5.10 8.00 -10.06
C THR A 136 -6.09 9.13 -10.38
N ASP A 137 -5.70 10.08 -11.24
CA ASP A 137 -6.53 11.26 -11.60
C ASP A 137 -7.08 11.98 -10.35
N GLY A 138 -6.24 12.13 -9.30
CA GLY A 138 -6.54 12.83 -8.06
C GLY A 138 -7.40 12.05 -7.05
N ALA A 139 -7.73 10.78 -7.31
CA ALA A 139 -8.45 9.97 -6.33
C ALA A 139 -7.60 9.61 -5.10
N PHE A 140 -6.29 9.54 -5.27
CA PHE A 140 -5.34 9.48 -4.16
C PHE A 140 -4.67 10.84 -3.99
N ASP A 141 -4.85 11.48 -2.83
CA ASP A 141 -4.32 12.82 -2.56
C ASP A 141 -3.90 12.96 -1.09
N ILE A 142 -2.60 13.10 -0.86
CA ILE A 142 -2.04 13.25 0.49
C ILE A 142 -2.27 14.63 1.10
N THR A 143 -2.74 15.62 0.32
CA THR A 143 -3.12 16.94 0.83
C THR A 143 -4.56 16.97 1.33
N ALA A 144 -5.32 15.88 1.22
CA ALA A 144 -6.71 15.77 1.65
C ALA A 144 -6.92 15.82 3.19
N LYS A 145 -5.87 16.01 3.99
CA LYS A 145 -5.93 16.08 5.45
C LYS A 145 -7.01 17.02 6.00
N PRO A 146 -7.28 18.23 5.44
CA PRO A 146 -8.36 19.08 5.91
C PRO A 146 -9.74 18.40 5.83
N PHE A 147 -9.99 17.60 4.80
CA PHE A 147 -11.22 16.81 4.69
C PHE A 147 -11.23 15.65 5.69
N VAL A 148 -10.10 14.98 5.88
CA VAL A 148 -9.96 13.89 6.87
C VAL A 148 -10.31 14.40 8.27
N GLN A 149 -9.87 15.60 8.64
CA GLN A 149 -10.19 16.21 9.94
C GLN A 149 -11.69 16.48 10.08
N LEU A 150 -12.33 17.07 9.07
CA LEU A 150 -13.77 17.30 9.06
C LEU A 150 -14.54 15.98 9.16
N TRP A 151 -14.09 14.96 8.43
CA TRP A 151 -14.71 13.64 8.41
C TRP A 151 -14.60 12.91 9.75
N ARG A 152 -13.44 12.99 10.43
CA ARG A 152 -13.26 12.47 11.79
C ARG A 152 -14.24 13.11 12.81
N VAL A 153 -14.57 14.39 12.62
CA VAL A 153 -15.61 15.03 13.43
C VAL A 153 -16.99 14.50 13.06
N ALA A 154 -17.32 14.44 11.77
CA ALA A 154 -18.60 13.93 11.27
C ALA A 154 -18.88 12.50 11.79
N GLN A 155 -17.89 11.62 11.77
CA GLN A 155 -18.01 10.26 12.31
C GLN A 155 -18.32 10.22 13.82
N ARG A 156 -17.84 11.19 14.60
CA ARG A 156 -18.09 11.27 16.05
C ARG A 156 -19.45 11.85 16.39
N VAL A 157 -19.90 12.83 15.61
CA VAL A 157 -21.17 13.53 15.90
C VAL A 157 -22.37 12.93 15.15
N GLY A 158 -22.13 12.09 14.12
CA GLY A 158 -23.20 11.48 13.31
C GLY A 158 -23.85 12.45 12.33
N GLU A 159 -23.17 13.55 11.95
CA GLU A 159 -23.68 14.57 11.04
C GLU A 159 -22.67 14.86 9.93
N LEU A 160 -23.15 15.18 8.72
CA LEU A 160 -22.28 15.56 7.61
C LEU A 160 -21.56 16.88 7.90
N PRO A 161 -20.33 17.07 7.41
CA PRO A 161 -19.64 18.34 7.54
C PRO A 161 -20.43 19.45 6.86
N PRO A 162 -20.56 20.65 7.48
CA PRO A 162 -21.21 21.79 6.87
C PRO A 162 -20.58 22.16 5.53
N ALA A 163 -21.41 22.50 4.53
CA ALA A 163 -20.97 22.79 3.18
C ALA A 163 -19.97 23.96 3.09
N ASP A 164 -20.09 24.95 3.96
CA ASP A 164 -19.15 26.07 4.05
C ASP A 164 -17.77 25.63 4.57
N ARG A 165 -17.72 24.70 5.54
CA ARG A 165 -16.47 24.10 6.02
C ARG A 165 -15.81 23.23 4.96
N LEU A 166 -16.57 22.46 4.19
CA LEU A 166 -16.03 21.70 3.05
C LEU A 166 -15.44 22.62 1.98
N ARG A 167 -16.11 23.75 1.65
CA ARG A 167 -15.56 24.72 0.71
C ARG A 167 -14.24 25.33 1.19
N ARG A 168 -14.17 25.73 2.47
CA ARG A 168 -12.92 26.25 3.06
C ARG A 168 -11.80 25.20 3.07
N ALA A 169 -12.12 23.96 3.46
CA ALA A 169 -11.13 22.88 3.46
C ALA A 169 -10.57 22.62 2.05
N ARG A 170 -11.41 22.76 1.01
CA ARG A 170 -11.02 22.60 -0.39
C ARG A 170 -9.88 23.53 -0.80
N GLU A 171 -9.81 24.74 -0.26
CA GLU A 171 -8.76 25.71 -0.58
C GLU A 171 -7.36 25.23 -0.19
N PHE A 172 -7.26 24.25 0.73
CA PHE A 172 -6.02 23.69 1.24
C PHE A 172 -5.71 22.28 0.70
N VAL A 173 -6.51 21.78 -0.24
CA VAL A 173 -6.29 20.49 -0.90
C VAL A 173 -5.77 20.71 -2.30
N ASP A 174 -4.45 20.64 -2.45
CA ASP A 174 -3.74 20.95 -3.71
C ASP A 174 -2.35 20.31 -3.70
N VAL A 175 -2.21 19.15 -4.34
CA VAL A 175 -0.92 18.46 -4.43
C VAL A 175 0.12 19.23 -5.25
N ALA A 176 -0.31 20.14 -6.13
CA ALA A 176 0.62 20.95 -6.91
C ALA A 176 1.39 21.93 -6.02
N ALA A 177 0.75 22.39 -4.91
CA ALA A 177 1.38 23.25 -3.93
C ALA A 177 2.39 22.53 -3.01
N LEU A 178 2.54 21.21 -3.09
CA LEU A 178 3.64 20.48 -2.47
C LEU A 178 4.84 20.51 -3.42
N GLU A 179 5.87 21.24 -3.06
CA GLU A 179 7.12 21.34 -3.80
C GLU A 179 8.19 20.45 -3.14
N LEU A 180 8.95 19.75 -3.96
CA LEU A 180 10.03 18.85 -3.53
C LEU A 180 11.30 19.22 -4.29
N ASP A 181 12.39 19.43 -3.55
CA ASP A 181 13.73 19.63 -4.10
C ASP A 181 14.56 18.37 -3.86
N PRO A 182 14.90 17.59 -4.90
CA PRO A 182 15.66 16.36 -4.75
C PRO A 182 17.13 16.60 -4.38
N ASP A 183 17.72 17.73 -4.78
CA ASP A 183 19.13 18.02 -4.52
C ASP A 183 19.33 18.44 -3.07
N ALA A 184 18.48 19.34 -2.57
CA ALA A 184 18.50 19.78 -1.17
C ALA A 184 17.76 18.80 -0.23
N ARG A 185 17.01 17.85 -0.76
CA ARG A 185 16.11 16.94 -0.03
C ARG A 185 15.20 17.73 0.92
N THR A 186 14.51 18.72 0.35
CA THR A 186 13.52 19.51 1.08
C THR A 186 12.12 19.32 0.54
N ALA A 187 11.14 19.55 1.41
CA ALA A 187 9.73 19.62 1.07
C ALA A 187 9.13 20.94 1.55
N ARG A 188 8.23 21.52 0.77
CA ARG A 188 7.56 22.78 1.06
C ARG A 188 6.08 22.70 0.70
N LEU A 189 5.21 23.21 1.56
CA LEU A 189 3.82 23.51 1.22
C LEU A 189 3.67 24.98 0.88
N GLY A 190 3.09 25.28 -0.26
CA GLY A 190 3.02 26.65 -0.80
C GLY A 190 2.20 27.64 0.03
N ARG A 191 1.35 27.13 0.95
CA ARG A 191 0.43 27.94 1.76
C ARG A 191 0.35 27.46 3.20
N PRO A 192 0.39 28.37 4.21
CA PRO A 192 0.05 28.02 5.60
C PRO A 192 -1.39 27.46 5.68
N GLY A 193 -1.60 26.50 6.57
CA GLY A 193 -2.89 25.83 6.73
C GLY A 193 -3.09 24.56 5.90
N MET A 194 -2.20 24.28 4.95
CA MET A 194 -2.14 22.98 4.29
C MET A 194 -1.56 21.93 5.23
N TRP A 195 -2.04 20.70 5.11
CA TRP A 195 -1.59 19.56 5.90
C TRP A 195 -1.48 18.31 5.02
N LEU A 196 -0.63 17.38 5.43
CA LEU A 196 -0.40 16.12 4.74
C LEU A 196 -0.95 14.94 5.55
N ASP A 197 -1.42 13.90 4.85
CA ASP A 197 -1.84 12.62 5.41
C ASP A 197 -1.31 11.49 4.52
N LEU A 198 -0.44 10.67 5.07
CA LEU A 198 0.16 9.52 4.38
C LEU A 198 -0.54 8.19 4.73
N GLY A 199 -1.68 8.23 5.42
CA GLY A 199 -2.36 7.03 5.93
C GLY A 199 -2.75 6.00 4.86
N GLY A 200 -2.89 6.41 3.60
CA GLY A 200 -3.20 5.54 2.47
C GLY A 200 -1.98 5.04 1.68
N LEU A 201 -0.74 5.20 2.19
CA LEU A 201 0.46 4.62 1.57
C LEU A 201 1.56 4.24 2.59
N ALA A 202 1.51 4.80 3.81
CA ALA A 202 2.60 4.65 4.77
C ALA A 202 2.78 3.21 5.24
N LYS A 203 1.70 2.45 5.43
CA LYS A 203 1.78 1.06 5.89
C LYS A 203 2.44 0.17 4.84
N GLY A 204 2.10 0.37 3.58
CA GLY A 204 2.73 -0.31 2.45
C GLY A 204 4.21 0.01 2.34
N GLN A 205 4.59 1.30 2.42
CA GLN A 205 6.00 1.71 2.38
C GLN A 205 6.80 1.17 3.56
N ILE A 206 6.25 1.18 4.75
CA ILE A 206 6.91 0.64 5.94
C ILE A 206 7.12 -0.87 5.78
N GLY A 207 6.14 -1.58 5.21
CA GLY A 207 6.28 -2.98 4.87
C GLY A 207 7.41 -3.26 3.87
N ASP A 208 7.55 -2.43 2.82
CA ASP A 208 8.65 -2.52 1.86
C ASP A 208 10.02 -2.40 2.55
N GLU A 209 10.17 -1.41 3.44
CA GLU A 209 11.39 -1.19 4.22
C GLU A 209 11.70 -2.33 5.20
N VAL A 210 10.67 -2.84 5.89
CA VAL A 210 10.81 -3.95 6.84
C VAL A 210 11.26 -5.24 6.14
N VAL A 211 10.64 -5.60 5.02
CA VAL A 211 10.99 -6.80 4.27
C VAL A 211 12.40 -6.69 3.70
N ARG A 212 12.79 -5.51 3.19
CA ARG A 212 14.16 -5.25 2.75
C ARG A 212 15.17 -5.41 3.89
N LEU A 213 14.89 -4.79 5.06
CA LEU A 213 15.73 -4.88 6.25
C LEU A 213 15.92 -6.32 6.72
N LEU A 214 14.84 -7.10 6.77
CA LEU A 214 14.88 -8.51 7.16
C LEU A 214 15.76 -9.34 6.21
N ALA A 215 15.64 -9.11 4.90
CA ALA A 215 16.47 -9.78 3.90
C ALA A 215 17.95 -9.46 4.06
N GLU A 216 18.31 -8.18 4.29
CA GLU A 216 19.69 -7.74 4.56
C GLU A 216 20.28 -8.35 5.82
N HIS A 217 19.44 -8.68 6.81
CA HIS A 217 19.85 -9.36 8.03
C HIS A 217 19.77 -10.91 7.94
N GLY A 218 19.65 -11.43 6.72
CA GLY A 218 19.67 -12.88 6.44
C GLY A 218 18.40 -13.62 6.86
N VAL A 219 17.24 -12.94 6.80
CA VAL A 219 15.89 -13.51 6.99
C VAL A 219 15.00 -13.12 5.79
N PRO A 220 15.35 -13.57 4.56
CA PRO A 220 14.61 -13.16 3.35
C PRO A 220 13.23 -13.82 3.25
N ILE A 221 13.01 -14.97 3.88
CA ILE A 221 11.71 -15.66 3.87
C ILE A 221 10.86 -15.02 4.98
N CYS A 222 10.13 -13.99 4.65
CA CYS A 222 9.38 -13.22 5.62
C CYS A 222 8.08 -12.65 5.03
N ARG A 223 7.13 -12.35 5.94
CA ARG A 223 5.89 -11.63 5.63
C ARG A 223 5.69 -10.53 6.67
N TYR A 224 5.44 -9.33 6.21
CA TYR A 224 4.90 -8.22 6.99
C TYR A 224 3.40 -8.10 6.72
N HIS A 225 2.61 -7.85 7.78
CA HIS A 225 1.18 -7.61 7.67
C HIS A 225 0.75 -6.51 8.65
N ALA A 226 0.05 -5.50 8.16
CA ALA A 226 -0.47 -4.38 8.96
C ALA A 226 -1.88 -3.98 8.49
N GLY A 227 -2.91 -4.48 9.17
CA GLY A 227 -4.29 -4.28 8.75
C GLY A 227 -4.57 -4.91 7.39
N GLY A 228 -4.88 -4.08 6.36
CA GLY A 228 -5.10 -4.57 5.00
C GLY A 228 -3.86 -4.69 4.13
N ASP A 229 -2.67 -4.33 4.64
CA ASP A 229 -1.44 -4.21 3.85
C ASP A 229 -0.46 -5.32 4.19
N MET A 230 0.02 -6.02 3.16
CA MET A 230 0.96 -7.13 3.27
C MET A 230 2.13 -6.93 2.32
N VAL A 231 3.34 -7.20 2.80
CA VAL A 231 4.55 -7.25 1.96
C VAL A 231 5.28 -8.56 2.24
N PHE A 232 5.77 -9.18 1.18
CA PHE A 232 6.30 -10.53 1.20
C PHE A 232 7.72 -10.54 0.65
N GLY A 233 8.61 -11.21 1.37
CA GLY A 233 9.92 -11.62 0.87
C GLY A 233 9.85 -12.93 0.10
N ASP A 234 10.91 -13.73 0.17
CA ASP A 234 11.01 -15.02 -0.53
C ASP A 234 9.90 -15.98 -0.13
N ALA A 235 9.60 -16.89 -1.05
CA ALA A 235 8.57 -17.93 -0.85
C ALA A 235 8.93 -18.87 0.32
N PRO A 236 7.93 -19.30 1.14
CA PRO A 236 8.14 -20.34 2.12
C PRO A 236 8.63 -21.65 1.46
N PRO A 237 9.44 -22.47 2.16
CA PRO A 237 9.99 -23.70 1.61
C PRO A 237 8.94 -24.63 1.02
N GLY A 238 9.17 -25.11 -0.20
CA GLY A 238 8.26 -26.01 -0.90
C GLY A 238 6.97 -25.40 -1.43
N LEU A 239 6.78 -24.09 -1.32
CA LEU A 239 5.61 -23.37 -1.86
C LEU A 239 6.01 -22.45 -3.02
N PRO A 240 5.08 -22.17 -3.96
CA PRO A 240 5.33 -21.21 -5.02
C PRO A 240 5.28 -19.74 -4.55
N GLY A 241 4.92 -19.49 -3.29
CA GLY A 241 4.79 -18.20 -2.66
C GLY A 241 4.05 -18.29 -1.33
N TRP A 242 3.80 -17.17 -0.70
CA TRP A 242 2.94 -17.05 0.46
C TRP A 242 1.47 -17.17 0.04
N PRO A 243 0.67 -17.99 0.75
CA PRO A 243 -0.75 -18.09 0.49
C PRO A 243 -1.45 -16.83 1.05
N VAL A 244 -2.16 -16.12 0.19
CA VAL A 244 -2.98 -14.97 0.58
C VAL A 244 -4.43 -15.31 0.34
N ARG A 245 -5.26 -15.06 1.34
CA ARG A 245 -6.71 -15.08 1.23
C ARG A 245 -7.24 -13.73 1.68
N VAL A 246 -7.95 -13.04 0.81
CA VAL A 246 -8.67 -11.84 1.17
C VAL A 246 -9.92 -12.29 1.93
N ALA A 247 -9.94 -12.01 3.25
CA ALA A 247 -10.96 -12.51 4.14
C ALA A 247 -12.36 -12.03 3.73
N ASP A 248 -13.24 -12.93 3.84
CA ASP A 248 -14.70 -12.94 3.92
C ASP A 248 -15.38 -11.58 3.78
N LEU A 249 -15.49 -11.13 2.56
CA LEU A 249 -16.70 -10.51 2.13
C LEU A 249 -17.60 -11.66 1.71
N HIS A 250 -18.59 -12.00 2.53
CA HIS A 250 -19.67 -12.86 2.10
C HIS A 250 -20.40 -12.18 0.95
N VAL A 251 -19.86 -12.36 -0.23
CA VAL A 251 -20.64 -12.28 -1.47
C VAL A 251 -21.21 -13.67 -1.61
N GLU A 252 -22.49 -13.83 -1.32
CA GLU A 252 -23.14 -15.12 -1.51
C GLU A 252 -22.83 -15.64 -2.92
N GLY A 253 -22.17 -16.78 -3.01
CA GLY A 253 -21.88 -17.49 -4.26
C GLY A 253 -20.55 -17.20 -4.93
N GLU A 254 -19.65 -16.38 -4.36
CA GLU A 254 -18.29 -16.20 -4.87
C GLU A 254 -17.24 -16.76 -3.90
N ASP A 255 -16.26 -17.51 -4.43
CA ASP A 255 -15.11 -17.95 -3.65
C ASP A 255 -14.28 -16.73 -3.23
N PRO A 256 -13.77 -16.68 -1.99
CA PRO A 256 -12.90 -15.60 -1.56
C PRO A 256 -11.67 -15.51 -2.46
N LEU A 257 -11.25 -14.28 -2.78
CA LEU A 257 -10.06 -14.05 -3.58
C LEU A 257 -8.85 -14.66 -2.88
N ALA A 258 -8.25 -15.69 -3.47
CA ALA A 258 -7.06 -16.35 -2.96
C ALA A 258 -5.98 -16.46 -4.05
N PHE A 259 -4.71 -16.27 -3.66
CA PHE A 259 -3.57 -16.31 -4.58
C PHE A 259 -2.25 -16.59 -3.88
N TRP A 260 -1.24 -16.97 -4.65
CA TRP A 260 0.14 -17.07 -4.20
C TRP A 260 0.92 -15.82 -4.57
N THR A 261 1.84 -15.40 -3.69
CA THR A 261 2.71 -14.26 -3.95
C THR A 261 4.03 -14.35 -3.17
N CYS A 262 5.13 -13.85 -3.74
CA CYS A 262 6.42 -13.66 -3.07
C CYS A 262 7.16 -12.50 -3.73
N ASN A 263 8.10 -11.89 -3.01
CA ASN A 263 8.87 -10.71 -3.46
C ASN A 263 7.95 -9.64 -4.05
N ALA A 264 6.85 -9.37 -3.36
CA ALA A 264 5.76 -8.53 -3.82
C ALA A 264 4.92 -8.03 -2.65
N ALA A 265 3.92 -7.21 -2.95
CA ALA A 265 2.98 -6.69 -1.97
C ALA A 265 1.52 -6.95 -2.39
N ALA A 266 0.63 -6.96 -1.40
CA ALA A 266 -0.81 -6.97 -1.60
C ALA A 266 -1.48 -6.05 -0.57
N SER A 267 -2.41 -5.23 -1.03
CA SER A 267 -3.16 -4.33 -0.17
C SER A 267 -4.66 -4.46 -0.43
N VAL A 268 -5.43 -4.36 0.64
CA VAL A 268 -6.88 -4.40 0.61
C VAL A 268 -7.44 -3.16 1.27
N SER A 269 -8.29 -2.43 0.57
CA SER A 269 -9.00 -1.26 1.09
C SER A 269 -10.51 -1.41 0.90
N GLY A 270 -11.29 -0.96 1.88
CA GLY A 270 -12.76 -1.04 1.81
C GLY A 270 -13.42 -0.56 3.10
N ASP A 271 -14.75 -0.56 3.11
CA ASP A 271 -15.59 -0.04 4.20
C ASP A 271 -16.22 -1.12 5.08
N VAL A 272 -15.75 -2.36 4.97
CA VAL A 272 -16.39 -3.50 5.66
C VAL A 272 -16.41 -3.30 7.18
N PHE A 273 -15.30 -2.82 7.74
CA PHE A 273 -15.11 -2.69 9.19
C PHE A 273 -15.15 -1.25 9.72
N ARG A 274 -15.04 -0.24 8.84
CA ARG A 274 -14.97 1.17 9.25
C ARG A 274 -15.89 2.03 8.41
N PHE A 275 -17.06 2.32 8.94
CA PHE A 275 -18.08 3.16 8.34
C PHE A 275 -18.85 3.94 9.39
N VAL A 276 -19.64 4.91 8.96
CA VAL A 276 -20.64 5.62 9.75
C VAL A 276 -21.93 5.70 8.96
N GLU A 277 -23.06 5.62 9.64
CA GLU A 277 -24.37 5.89 9.04
C GLU A 277 -24.83 7.30 9.46
N ILE A 278 -25.15 8.12 8.48
CA ILE A 278 -25.67 9.48 8.66
C ILE A 278 -26.90 9.63 7.77
N ASP A 279 -28.04 10.00 8.34
CA ASP A 279 -29.32 10.14 7.64
C ASP A 279 -29.71 8.92 6.80
N GLY A 280 -29.45 7.71 7.31
CA GLY A 280 -29.74 6.45 6.64
C GLY A 280 -28.79 6.11 5.46
N VAL A 281 -27.75 6.91 5.25
CA VAL A 281 -26.70 6.65 4.24
C VAL A 281 -25.44 6.16 4.93
N ARG A 282 -24.90 5.05 4.45
CA ARG A 282 -23.64 4.49 4.92
C ARG A 282 -22.47 5.11 4.17
N TYR A 283 -21.54 5.67 4.92
CA TYR A 283 -20.31 6.29 4.44
C TYR A 283 -19.08 5.53 4.92
N SER A 284 -18.14 5.27 4.03
CA SER A 284 -16.83 4.70 4.34
C SER A 284 -15.96 5.66 5.17
N HIS A 285 -14.94 5.11 5.83
CA HIS A 285 -13.84 5.91 6.37
C HIS A 285 -12.91 6.47 5.27
N VAL A 286 -12.94 5.88 4.06
CA VAL A 286 -12.18 6.36 2.90
C VAL A 286 -12.90 7.57 2.31
N ILE A 287 -12.17 8.68 2.19
CA ILE A 287 -12.69 9.95 1.70
C ILE A 287 -12.34 10.10 0.23
N ASP A 288 -13.31 10.55 -0.56
CA ASP A 288 -13.03 11.03 -1.91
C ASP A 288 -12.51 12.47 -1.84
N PRO A 289 -11.23 12.74 -2.20
CA PRO A 289 -10.66 14.09 -2.16
C PRO A 289 -11.41 15.10 -3.04
N ARG A 290 -12.18 14.62 -4.02
CA ARG A 290 -12.96 15.45 -4.94
C ARG A 290 -14.24 15.98 -4.30
N THR A 291 -14.81 15.28 -3.32
CA THR A 291 -16.02 15.68 -2.59
C THR A 291 -15.75 16.12 -1.17
N GLY A 292 -14.71 15.59 -0.53
CA GLY A 292 -14.40 15.76 0.89
C GLY A 292 -15.24 14.89 1.81
N LEU A 293 -16.03 13.94 1.26
CA LEU A 293 -16.91 13.06 1.99
C LEU A 293 -16.45 11.60 1.88
N GLY A 294 -16.82 10.80 2.86
CA GLY A 294 -16.66 9.34 2.79
C GLY A 294 -17.40 8.76 1.60
N VAL A 295 -16.81 7.77 0.90
CA VAL A 295 -17.48 7.13 -0.23
C VAL A 295 -18.63 6.24 0.24
N THR A 296 -19.68 6.12 -0.60
CA THR A 296 -20.87 5.31 -0.33
C THR A 296 -20.96 4.05 -1.19
N SER A 297 -19.93 3.79 -1.99
CA SER A 297 -19.95 2.79 -3.05
C SER A 297 -19.86 1.33 -2.59
N ARG A 298 -19.65 1.06 -1.29
CA ARG A 298 -19.53 -0.27 -0.70
C ARG A 298 -18.63 -1.21 -1.52
N LYS A 299 -17.41 -0.80 -1.75
CA LYS A 299 -16.42 -1.56 -2.51
C LYS A 299 -15.32 -2.10 -1.60
N LEU A 300 -14.79 -3.25 -1.97
CA LEU A 300 -13.49 -3.73 -1.55
C LEU A 300 -12.57 -3.74 -2.76
N ALA A 301 -11.44 -3.09 -2.67
CA ALA A 301 -10.39 -3.12 -3.67
C ALA A 301 -9.21 -3.93 -3.15
N CYS A 302 -8.77 -4.93 -3.91
CA CYS A 302 -7.54 -5.68 -3.66
C CYS A 302 -6.55 -5.39 -4.77
N VAL A 303 -5.34 -4.99 -4.42
CA VAL A 303 -4.25 -4.71 -5.36
C VAL A 303 -3.04 -5.57 -5.01
N ARG A 304 -2.41 -6.15 -6.04
CA ARG A 304 -1.11 -6.83 -5.97
C ARG A 304 -0.12 -6.09 -6.83
N GLY A 305 1.13 -6.00 -6.40
CA GLY A 305 2.17 -5.30 -7.14
C GLY A 305 3.55 -5.50 -6.51
N PRO A 306 4.60 -4.95 -7.13
CA PRO A 306 5.96 -5.13 -6.66
C PRO A 306 6.28 -4.39 -5.37
N ARG A 307 5.51 -3.34 -5.00
CA ARG A 307 5.80 -2.50 -3.83
C ARG A 307 4.54 -2.20 -3.03
N GLY A 308 4.67 -2.25 -1.71
CA GLY A 308 3.59 -1.95 -0.76
C GLY A 308 3.09 -0.52 -0.86
N ILE A 309 4.00 0.46 -1.04
CA ILE A 309 3.62 1.87 -1.22
C ILE A 309 2.65 2.08 -2.38
N ASP A 310 2.79 1.31 -3.45
CA ASP A 310 1.92 1.42 -4.63
C ASP A 310 0.60 0.71 -4.41
N THR A 311 0.65 -0.50 -3.84
CA THR A 311 -0.56 -1.31 -3.63
C THR A 311 -1.50 -0.68 -2.61
N ASP A 312 -1.00 -0.08 -1.52
CA ASP A 312 -1.79 0.62 -0.49
C ASP A 312 -2.55 1.81 -1.11
N ALA A 313 -1.82 2.69 -1.83
CA ALA A 313 -2.43 3.85 -2.48
C ALA A 313 -3.44 3.48 -3.58
N LEU A 314 -3.12 2.47 -4.42
CA LEU A 314 -4.02 2.02 -5.48
C LEU A 314 -5.25 1.30 -4.92
N ALA A 315 -5.14 0.56 -3.82
CA ALA A 315 -6.29 -0.05 -3.16
C ALA A 315 -7.23 1.04 -2.62
N THR A 316 -6.69 2.09 -2.00
CA THR A 316 -7.46 3.26 -1.55
C THR A 316 -8.17 3.93 -2.74
N ALA A 317 -7.46 4.20 -3.84
CA ALA A 317 -8.05 4.79 -5.05
C ALA A 317 -9.13 3.88 -5.68
N GLY A 318 -8.98 2.55 -5.58
CA GLY A 318 -9.94 1.57 -6.11
C GLY A 318 -11.31 1.61 -5.44
N VAL A 319 -11.34 1.99 -4.15
CA VAL A 319 -12.61 2.20 -3.43
C VAL A 319 -13.34 3.46 -3.94
N ILE A 320 -12.59 4.46 -4.40
CA ILE A 320 -13.10 5.76 -4.83
C ILE A 320 -13.52 5.75 -6.31
N LEU A 321 -12.62 5.28 -7.20
CA LEU A 321 -12.79 5.33 -8.65
C LEU A 321 -13.88 4.34 -9.15
N ASP A 322 -14.50 4.67 -10.28
CA ASP A 322 -15.24 3.67 -11.05
C ASP A 322 -14.30 2.64 -11.70
N ALA A 323 -14.87 1.53 -12.17
CA ALA A 323 -14.05 0.45 -12.70
C ALA A 323 -13.17 0.85 -13.90
N PRO A 324 -13.67 1.60 -14.93
CA PRO A 324 -12.84 2.04 -16.03
C PRO A 324 -11.71 2.98 -15.61
N ALA A 325 -11.96 3.95 -14.73
CA ALA A 325 -10.94 4.87 -14.24
C ALA A 325 -9.89 4.14 -13.41
N TRP A 326 -10.31 3.20 -12.57
CA TRP A 326 -9.40 2.41 -11.77
C TRP A 326 -8.51 1.49 -12.60
N GLN A 327 -9.03 0.85 -13.65
CA GLN A 327 -8.21 0.07 -14.58
C GLN A 327 -7.16 0.93 -15.29
N ARG A 328 -7.50 2.18 -15.67
CA ARG A 328 -6.51 3.12 -16.21
C ARG A 328 -5.44 3.48 -15.18
N ALA A 329 -5.81 3.70 -13.91
CA ALA A 329 -4.86 3.98 -12.83
C ALA A 329 -3.89 2.79 -12.62
N LEU A 330 -4.40 1.56 -12.56
CA LEU A 330 -3.57 0.36 -12.46
C LEU A 330 -2.60 0.22 -13.64
N ALA A 331 -3.05 0.50 -14.86
CA ALA A 331 -2.20 0.41 -16.06
C ALA A 331 -1.04 1.43 -16.07
N ARG A 332 -1.17 2.56 -15.35
CA ARG A 332 -0.12 3.58 -15.20
C ARG A 332 0.97 3.18 -14.18
N VAL A 333 0.71 2.17 -13.35
CA VAL A 333 1.67 1.71 -12.32
C VAL A 333 2.16 0.31 -12.68
N PRO A 334 3.36 0.17 -13.24
CA PRO A 334 3.87 -1.09 -13.76
C PRO A 334 3.88 -2.21 -12.72
N GLY A 335 3.44 -3.40 -13.11
CA GLY A 335 3.42 -4.58 -12.27
C GLY A 335 2.22 -4.66 -11.30
N CYS A 336 1.43 -3.59 -11.16
CA CYS A 336 0.22 -3.61 -10.34
C CYS A 336 -0.97 -4.21 -11.10
N ARG A 337 -1.74 -5.06 -10.37
CA ARG A 337 -2.99 -5.65 -10.82
C ARG A 337 -3.98 -5.64 -9.66
N GLY A 338 -5.26 -5.54 -9.95
CA GLY A 338 -6.25 -5.51 -8.87
C GLY A 338 -7.64 -5.98 -9.31
N SER A 339 -8.46 -6.27 -8.30
CA SER A 339 -9.87 -6.59 -8.41
C SER A 339 -10.68 -5.69 -7.46
N VAL A 340 -11.89 -5.35 -7.85
CA VAL A 340 -12.86 -4.64 -7.00
C VAL A 340 -14.11 -5.49 -6.92
N THR A 341 -14.50 -5.81 -5.69
CA THR A 341 -15.77 -6.49 -5.40
C THR A 341 -16.73 -5.50 -4.76
N ARG A 342 -18.00 -5.48 -5.19
CA ARG A 342 -19.07 -4.75 -4.51
C ARG A 342 -19.60 -5.62 -3.39
N VAL A 343 -19.64 -5.10 -2.18
CA VAL A 343 -20.26 -5.76 -1.04
C VAL A 343 -21.76 -5.57 -1.15
N GLN A 344 -22.49 -6.66 -1.39
CA GLN A 344 -23.95 -6.62 -1.34
C GLN A 344 -24.38 -6.46 0.12
N GLY A 345 -25.26 -5.49 0.39
CA GLY A 345 -25.76 -5.26 1.73
C GLY A 345 -26.85 -6.24 2.08
N SER A 346 -26.79 -6.85 3.26
CA SER A 346 -28.03 -7.13 3.98
C SER A 346 -28.75 -5.80 4.19
N ARG A 347 -29.97 -5.72 3.75
CA ARG A 347 -30.91 -4.62 4.03
C ARG A 347 -31.09 -4.44 5.52
#